data_c11abf2c6061f03123c8ac66df70348a
#
_entry.id   c11abf2c6061f03123c8ac66df70348a
#
_cell.length_a   1.000
_cell.length_b   1.000
_cell.length_c   1.000
_cell.angle_alpha   90.00
_cell.angle_beta   90.00
_cell.angle_gamma   90.00
#
_symmetry.space_group_name_H-M   'P 1'
#
loop_
_entity.id
_entity.type
_entity.pdbx_description
1 polymer ?
#
loop_
_entity_poly.entity_id
_entity_poly.type
_entity_poly.pdbx_seq_one_letter_code
_entity_poly.pdbx_strand_id
1 'polypeptide(L)'
;MKKKVVVAFSGGLDTSFTVMYLAKEKGYEVYAACANTGGFSEEQLKQNEENAYKLVATKYVTIDVTKEYYEKSLKYMIFGNVLRNGTYPISVSSERIFQALAIARYANEIGADAIAHGSTGAGNDQIRFDMTFLVLAPNVEIITLTRDMALSREEEINYLKEHGFEADFTKLKYSYNVGLWGTSICGGEILDSAQGLPESAYLKQVEKTGSEQLRIEFKNGEVHAVNGEVFEDKIAAIQKIEEIGAAYGIGRDMHVGDTIIGIKGRVGFEAAAPMSVSYTHLRAH
;
A
#
# COMPACT_ATOMS: atom_id res chain seq x y z
N MET A 1 20.85 -18.88 -20.05
CA MET A 1 20.76 -18.00 -18.85
C MET A 1 19.38 -18.25 -18.22
N LYS A 2 19.30 -18.18 -16.89
CA LYS A 2 17.99 -18.21 -16.22
C LYS A 2 17.21 -16.96 -16.59
N LYS A 3 15.90 -17.05 -16.73
CA LYS A 3 15.04 -15.89 -16.93
C LYS A 3 14.97 -15.05 -15.65
N LYS A 4 14.95 -13.72 -15.78
CA LYS A 4 14.83 -12.78 -14.68
C LYS A 4 13.38 -12.37 -14.49
N VAL A 5 12.90 -12.37 -13.26
CA VAL A 5 11.57 -11.84 -12.92
C VAL A 5 11.67 -10.81 -11.80
N VAL A 6 11.00 -9.67 -11.98
CA VAL A 6 10.80 -8.69 -10.91
C VAL A 6 9.44 -8.97 -10.27
N VAL A 7 9.45 -9.23 -8.96
CA VAL A 7 8.21 -9.38 -8.19
C VAL A 7 7.93 -8.07 -7.45
N ALA A 8 6.73 -7.50 -7.67
CA ALA A 8 6.22 -6.38 -6.89
C ALA A 8 5.96 -6.85 -5.45
N PHE A 9 6.99 -6.76 -4.60
CA PHE A 9 7.05 -7.42 -3.30
C PHE A 9 6.61 -6.47 -2.19
N SER A 10 5.57 -6.85 -1.45
CA SER A 10 5.06 -6.09 -0.30
C SER A 10 5.37 -6.73 1.06
N GLY A 11 5.96 -7.93 1.07
CA GLY A 11 6.13 -8.74 2.27
C GLY A 11 4.86 -9.48 2.73
N GLY A 12 3.75 -9.32 2.00
CA GLY A 12 2.50 -10.05 2.27
C GLY A 12 2.53 -11.51 1.77
N LEU A 13 1.49 -12.27 2.13
CA LEU A 13 1.39 -13.70 1.83
C LEU A 13 1.52 -13.98 0.32
N ASP A 14 0.65 -13.38 -0.50
CA ASP A 14 0.58 -13.63 -1.95
C ASP A 14 1.90 -13.34 -2.66
N THR A 15 2.59 -12.25 -2.25
CA THR A 15 3.88 -11.88 -2.83
C THR A 15 5.02 -12.75 -2.32
N SER A 16 4.95 -13.24 -1.07
CA SER A 16 5.91 -14.20 -0.51
C SER A 16 5.81 -15.56 -1.21
N PHE A 17 4.58 -16.05 -1.41
CA PHE A 17 4.32 -17.23 -2.21
C PHE A 17 4.88 -17.08 -3.63
N THR A 18 4.59 -15.95 -4.27
CA THR A 18 5.05 -15.66 -5.65
C THR A 18 6.57 -15.71 -5.76
N VAL A 19 7.31 -15.08 -4.83
CA VAL A 19 8.79 -15.10 -4.84
C VAL A 19 9.31 -16.52 -4.74
N MET A 20 8.83 -17.29 -3.76
CA MET A 20 9.33 -18.65 -3.52
C MET A 20 8.97 -19.60 -4.68
N TYR A 21 7.73 -19.55 -5.16
CA TYR A 21 7.27 -20.40 -6.25
C TYR A 21 8.05 -20.15 -7.56
N LEU A 22 8.24 -18.88 -7.94
CA LEU A 22 9.00 -18.54 -9.14
C LEU A 22 10.47 -18.94 -9.04
N ALA A 23 11.08 -18.84 -7.87
CA ALA A 23 12.45 -19.24 -7.65
C ALA A 23 12.62 -20.78 -7.67
N LYS A 24 11.76 -21.51 -6.96
CA LYS A 24 11.91 -22.96 -6.75
C LYS A 24 11.30 -23.78 -7.88
N GLU A 25 10.07 -23.49 -8.28
CA GLU A 25 9.33 -24.32 -9.24
C GLU A 25 9.58 -23.90 -10.70
N LYS A 26 9.78 -22.59 -10.93
CA LYS A 26 9.99 -22.07 -12.30
C LYS A 26 11.46 -21.76 -12.59
N GLY A 27 12.33 -21.79 -11.59
CA GLY A 27 13.78 -21.60 -11.77
C GLY A 27 14.19 -20.20 -12.21
N TYR A 28 13.35 -19.19 -11.99
CA TYR A 28 13.69 -17.80 -12.29
C TYR A 28 14.79 -17.25 -11.36
N GLU A 29 15.54 -16.26 -11.85
CA GLU A 29 16.27 -15.31 -11.01
C GLU A 29 15.27 -14.26 -10.51
N VAL A 30 14.89 -14.34 -9.23
CA VAL A 30 13.84 -13.50 -8.66
C VAL A 30 14.42 -12.23 -8.03
N TYR A 31 13.97 -11.08 -8.50
CA TYR A 31 14.28 -9.77 -7.97
C TYR A 31 13.05 -9.25 -7.22
N ALA A 32 13.08 -9.32 -5.89
CA ALA A 32 12.00 -8.82 -5.04
C ALA A 32 12.12 -7.30 -4.90
N ALA A 33 11.19 -6.54 -5.49
CA ALA A 33 11.22 -5.09 -5.50
C ALA A 33 10.07 -4.51 -4.66
N CYS A 34 10.40 -3.82 -3.57
CA CYS A 34 9.45 -3.12 -2.71
C CYS A 34 9.41 -1.63 -3.11
N ALA A 35 8.30 -1.18 -3.69
CA ALA A 35 8.08 0.24 -3.98
C ALA A 35 7.47 0.92 -2.75
N ASN A 36 8.27 1.71 -2.04
CA ASN A 36 7.85 2.43 -0.85
C ASN A 36 7.20 3.77 -1.22
N THR A 37 5.92 3.92 -0.85
CA THR A 37 5.11 5.14 -0.99
C THR A 37 4.94 5.88 0.35
N GLY A 38 5.81 5.59 1.33
CA GLY A 38 5.79 6.22 2.66
C GLY A 38 4.94 5.48 3.69
N GLY A 39 4.52 4.24 3.40
CA GLY A 39 3.72 3.41 4.32
C GLY A 39 4.55 2.44 5.17
N PHE A 40 5.82 2.22 4.85
CA PHE A 40 6.68 1.31 5.59
C PHE A 40 7.64 2.05 6.52
N SER A 41 7.81 1.53 7.75
CA SER A 41 8.90 1.94 8.62
C SER A 41 10.23 1.32 8.17
N GLU A 42 11.34 1.87 8.66
CA GLU A 42 12.69 1.32 8.36
C GLU A 42 12.81 -0.14 8.82
N GLU A 43 12.23 -0.48 9.99
CA GLU A 43 12.22 -1.85 10.50
C GLU A 43 11.42 -2.78 9.59
N GLN A 44 10.27 -2.32 9.08
CA GLN A 44 9.45 -3.11 8.14
C GLN A 44 10.19 -3.33 6.82
N LEU A 45 10.88 -2.31 6.29
CA LEU A 45 11.67 -2.46 5.06
C LEU A 45 12.82 -3.45 5.26
N LYS A 46 13.51 -3.38 6.40
CA LYS A 46 14.55 -4.35 6.76
C LYS A 46 14.00 -5.76 6.92
N GLN A 47 12.86 -5.91 7.58
CA GLN A 47 12.20 -7.22 7.70
C GLN A 47 11.78 -7.78 6.35
N ASN A 48 11.28 -6.93 5.43
CA ASN A 48 10.95 -7.33 4.07
C ASN A 48 12.19 -7.82 3.31
N GLU A 49 13.33 -7.16 3.46
CA GLU A 49 14.60 -7.59 2.88
C GLU A 49 15.03 -8.96 3.39
N GLU A 50 15.03 -9.15 4.72
CA GLU A 50 15.37 -10.43 5.34
C GLU A 50 14.44 -11.54 4.88
N ASN A 51 13.14 -11.27 4.80
CA ASN A 51 12.15 -12.24 4.34
C ASN A 51 12.33 -12.57 2.86
N ALA A 52 12.62 -11.58 2.00
CA ALA A 52 12.86 -11.82 0.58
C ALA A 52 14.02 -12.82 0.36
N TYR A 53 15.10 -12.70 1.11
CA TYR A 53 16.22 -13.65 1.02
C TYR A 53 15.88 -15.03 1.59
N LYS A 54 15.10 -15.11 2.67
CA LYS A 54 14.57 -16.39 3.18
C LYS A 54 13.66 -17.08 2.15
N LEU A 55 12.94 -16.30 1.34
CA LEU A 55 12.10 -16.77 0.23
C LEU A 55 12.89 -17.10 -1.03
N VAL A 56 14.22 -17.11 -0.94
CA VAL A 56 15.15 -17.46 -2.01
C VAL A 56 15.16 -16.44 -3.16
N ALA A 57 14.84 -15.19 -2.90
CA ALA A 57 15.06 -14.13 -3.87
C ALA A 57 16.56 -13.98 -4.17
N THR A 58 16.88 -13.77 -5.44
CA THR A 58 18.27 -13.50 -5.89
C THR A 58 18.73 -12.13 -5.41
N LYS A 59 17.83 -11.15 -5.40
CA LYS A 59 18.07 -9.80 -4.94
C LYS A 59 16.82 -9.17 -4.39
N TYR A 60 16.97 -8.33 -3.37
CA TYR A 60 15.95 -7.42 -2.88
C TYR A 60 16.32 -5.97 -3.18
N VAL A 61 15.33 -5.12 -3.44
CA VAL A 61 15.51 -3.67 -3.58
C VAL A 61 14.30 -2.94 -3.01
N THR A 62 14.56 -1.89 -2.23
CA THR A 62 13.56 -0.87 -1.88
C THR A 62 13.69 0.29 -2.85
N ILE A 63 12.60 0.65 -3.52
CA ILE A 63 12.51 1.79 -4.43
C ILE A 63 11.66 2.85 -3.74
N ASP A 64 12.29 3.91 -3.25
CA ASP A 64 11.56 5.02 -2.63
C ASP A 64 10.95 5.92 -3.71
N VAL A 65 9.62 5.98 -3.72
CA VAL A 65 8.83 6.84 -4.61
C VAL A 65 7.99 7.86 -3.85
N THR A 66 8.24 8.04 -2.56
CA THR A 66 7.47 8.90 -1.67
C THR A 66 7.41 10.35 -2.18
N LYS A 67 8.58 10.88 -2.56
CA LYS A 67 8.68 12.24 -3.09
C LYS A 67 7.97 12.39 -4.45
N GLU A 68 8.15 11.42 -5.36
CA GLU A 68 7.48 11.44 -6.66
C GLU A 68 5.96 11.34 -6.49
N TYR A 69 5.50 10.49 -5.58
CA TYR A 69 4.09 10.35 -5.24
C TYR A 69 3.49 11.63 -4.67
N TYR A 70 4.19 12.30 -3.75
CA TYR A 70 3.76 13.60 -3.24
C TYR A 70 3.67 14.64 -4.37
N GLU A 71 4.76 14.86 -5.11
CA GLU A 71 4.89 15.91 -6.11
C GLU A 71 3.94 15.75 -7.31
N LYS A 72 3.63 14.51 -7.71
CA LYS A 72 2.82 14.25 -8.90
C LYS A 72 1.38 13.86 -8.61
N SER A 73 1.02 13.61 -7.34
CA SER A 73 -0.33 13.20 -6.98
C SER A 73 -0.84 13.88 -5.72
N LEU A 74 -0.23 13.64 -4.55
CA LEU A 74 -0.82 14.04 -3.28
C LEU A 74 -1.07 15.54 -3.16
N LYS A 75 -0.12 16.39 -3.56
CA LYS A 75 -0.31 17.83 -3.49
C LYS A 75 -1.52 18.32 -4.30
N TYR A 76 -1.80 17.66 -5.43
CA TYR A 76 -2.98 18.02 -6.24
C TYR A 76 -4.28 17.50 -5.63
N MET A 77 -4.22 16.37 -4.92
CA MET A 77 -5.36 15.87 -4.14
C MET A 77 -5.66 16.81 -2.97
N ILE A 78 -4.64 17.37 -2.33
CA ILE A 78 -4.77 18.41 -1.30
C ILE A 78 -5.39 19.67 -1.91
N PHE A 79 -4.85 20.19 -3.02
CA PHE A 79 -5.36 21.40 -3.68
C PHE A 79 -6.81 21.25 -4.13
N GLY A 80 -7.17 20.08 -4.65
CA GLY A 80 -8.53 19.78 -5.10
C GLY A 80 -9.47 19.31 -3.99
N ASN A 81 -8.97 19.15 -2.76
CA ASN A 81 -9.71 18.55 -1.64
C ASN A 81 -10.43 17.26 -2.04
N VAL A 82 -9.69 16.34 -2.63
CA VAL A 82 -10.24 15.16 -3.32
C VAL A 82 -10.64 14.08 -2.32
N LEU A 83 -11.96 13.90 -2.18
CA LEU A 83 -12.56 12.80 -1.43
C LEU A 83 -13.55 12.06 -2.32
N ARG A 84 -13.42 10.75 -2.42
CA ARG A 84 -14.41 9.93 -3.09
C ARG A 84 -15.67 9.83 -2.24
N ASN A 85 -16.82 10.18 -2.84
CA ASN A 85 -18.13 10.21 -2.16
C ASN A 85 -18.13 11.10 -0.89
N GLY A 86 -17.27 12.12 -0.83
CA GLY A 86 -17.13 13.00 0.33
C GLY A 86 -16.52 12.34 1.57
N THR A 87 -16.00 11.12 1.47
CA THR A 87 -15.56 10.32 2.63
C THR A 87 -14.14 9.79 2.46
N TYR A 88 -13.87 9.06 1.37
CA TYR A 88 -12.62 8.32 1.23
C TYR A 88 -11.52 9.13 0.52
N PRO A 89 -10.32 9.31 1.13
CA PRO A 89 -9.25 10.15 0.59
C PRO A 89 -8.45 9.54 -0.57
N ILE A 90 -8.94 8.45 -1.16
CA ILE A 90 -8.36 7.75 -2.34
C ILE A 90 -6.90 7.30 -2.10
N SER A 91 -6.53 6.98 -0.88
CA SER A 91 -5.16 6.66 -0.48
C SER A 91 -4.55 5.54 -1.33
N VAL A 92 -5.15 4.35 -1.30
CA VAL A 92 -4.64 3.17 -2.02
C VAL A 92 -4.62 3.37 -3.52
N SER A 93 -5.69 3.94 -4.09
CA SER A 93 -5.81 4.09 -5.55
C SER A 93 -4.72 4.96 -6.14
N SER A 94 -4.34 6.03 -5.44
CA SER A 94 -3.34 6.99 -5.91
C SER A 94 -1.93 6.41 -5.83
N GLU A 95 -1.59 5.69 -4.77
CA GLU A 95 -0.24 5.16 -4.58
C GLU A 95 0.11 3.98 -5.49
N ARG A 96 -0.88 3.10 -5.81
CA ARG A 96 -0.65 1.90 -6.62
C ARG A 96 -0.06 2.20 -7.98
N ILE A 97 -0.42 3.34 -8.59
CA ILE A 97 0.16 3.76 -9.86
C ILE A 97 1.66 4.04 -9.71
N PHE A 98 2.08 4.73 -8.64
CA PHE A 98 3.50 5.02 -8.41
C PHE A 98 4.30 3.77 -8.09
N GLN A 99 3.71 2.82 -7.37
CA GLN A 99 4.31 1.51 -7.14
C GLN A 99 4.51 0.77 -8.48
N ALA A 100 3.48 0.71 -9.32
CA ALA A 100 3.57 0.07 -10.63
C ALA A 100 4.60 0.74 -11.55
N LEU A 101 4.65 2.09 -11.58
CA LEU A 101 5.65 2.86 -12.32
C LEU A 101 7.08 2.50 -11.90
N ALA A 102 7.34 2.43 -10.60
CA ALA A 102 8.65 2.08 -10.07
C ALA A 102 9.08 0.67 -10.46
N ILE A 103 8.17 -0.30 -10.31
CA ILE A 103 8.42 -1.71 -10.67
C ILE A 103 8.70 -1.86 -12.16
N ALA A 104 7.89 -1.23 -13.03
CA ALA A 104 8.09 -1.29 -14.49
C ALA A 104 9.44 -0.67 -14.91
N ARG A 105 9.81 0.48 -14.34
CA ARG A 105 11.11 1.13 -14.59
C ARG A 105 12.27 0.24 -14.18
N TYR A 106 12.19 -0.35 -12.99
CA TYR A 106 13.23 -1.25 -12.50
C TYR A 106 13.34 -2.52 -13.34
N ALA A 107 12.23 -3.09 -13.77
CA ALA A 107 12.24 -4.25 -14.65
C ALA A 107 12.94 -3.95 -16.00
N ASN A 108 12.66 -2.80 -16.60
CA ASN A 108 13.35 -2.35 -17.82
C ASN A 108 14.84 -2.11 -17.57
N GLU A 109 15.21 -1.49 -16.46
CA GLU A 109 16.60 -1.19 -16.08
C GLU A 109 17.47 -2.46 -16.00
N ILE A 110 16.94 -3.52 -15.39
CA ILE A 110 17.70 -4.78 -15.24
C ILE A 110 17.53 -5.75 -16.42
N GLY A 111 16.72 -5.39 -17.41
CA GLY A 111 16.39 -6.25 -18.54
C GLY A 111 15.68 -7.51 -18.07
N ALA A 112 14.60 -7.38 -17.30
CA ALA A 112 13.79 -8.50 -16.83
C ALA A 112 12.98 -9.12 -17.95
N ASP A 113 12.84 -10.45 -17.93
CA ASP A 113 11.99 -11.19 -18.85
C ASP A 113 10.51 -11.13 -18.44
N ALA A 114 10.26 -10.98 -17.11
CA ALA A 114 8.91 -10.97 -16.56
C ALA A 114 8.77 -10.01 -15.36
N ILE A 115 7.53 -9.57 -15.11
CA ILE A 115 7.11 -8.87 -13.90
C ILE A 115 5.99 -9.67 -13.27
N ALA A 116 6.03 -9.90 -11.94
CA ALA A 116 4.99 -10.58 -11.22
C ALA A 116 4.38 -9.69 -10.12
N HIS A 117 3.09 -9.84 -9.87
CA HIS A 117 2.39 -9.19 -8.77
C HIS A 117 1.31 -10.10 -8.15
N GLY A 118 0.98 -9.87 -6.87
CA GLY A 118 0.01 -10.64 -6.10
C GLY A 118 -1.43 -10.08 -6.10
N SER A 119 -1.80 -9.22 -7.06
CA SER A 119 -3.16 -8.64 -7.06
C SER A 119 -4.20 -9.67 -7.48
N THR A 120 -5.27 -9.78 -6.69
CA THR A 120 -6.40 -10.68 -6.96
C THR A 120 -7.29 -10.18 -8.08
N GLY A 121 -8.03 -11.07 -8.72
CA GLY A 121 -8.98 -10.74 -9.79
C GLY A 121 -10.20 -9.91 -9.36
N ALA A 122 -10.50 -9.88 -8.05
CA ALA A 122 -11.66 -9.17 -7.52
C ALA A 122 -11.43 -7.66 -7.32
N GLY A 123 -10.15 -7.22 -7.21
CA GLY A 123 -9.80 -5.82 -6.91
C GLY A 123 -9.48 -4.99 -8.15
N ASN A 124 -9.31 -3.67 -7.95
CA ASN A 124 -8.87 -2.75 -9.00
C ASN A 124 -7.34 -2.71 -9.16
N ASP A 125 -6.57 -3.22 -8.19
CA ASP A 125 -5.12 -3.14 -8.21
C ASP A 125 -4.52 -3.90 -9.38
N GLN A 126 -5.11 -5.04 -9.75
CA GLN A 126 -4.74 -5.78 -10.95
C GLN A 126 -4.74 -4.88 -12.20
N ILE A 127 -5.78 -4.08 -12.40
CA ILE A 127 -5.89 -3.19 -13.56
C ILE A 127 -4.82 -2.12 -13.53
N ARG A 128 -4.55 -1.54 -12.35
CA ARG A 128 -3.52 -0.50 -12.19
C ARG A 128 -2.13 -1.02 -12.50
N PHE A 129 -1.79 -2.22 -12.01
CA PHE A 129 -0.52 -2.87 -12.29
C PHE A 129 -0.43 -3.30 -13.75
N ASP A 130 -1.40 -4.07 -14.24
CA ASP A 130 -1.39 -4.61 -15.62
C ASP A 130 -1.31 -3.49 -16.66
N MET A 131 -2.16 -2.46 -16.57
CA MET A 131 -2.14 -1.33 -17.50
C MET A 131 -0.80 -0.60 -17.49
N THR A 132 -0.24 -0.36 -16.30
CA THR A 132 1.04 0.33 -16.18
C THR A 132 2.17 -0.50 -16.79
N PHE A 133 2.19 -1.81 -16.54
CA PHE A 133 3.19 -2.71 -17.11
C PHE A 133 3.07 -2.85 -18.61
N LEU A 134 1.86 -3.01 -19.14
CA LEU A 134 1.61 -3.08 -20.58
C LEU A 134 2.07 -1.82 -21.34
N VAL A 135 1.95 -0.65 -20.70
CA VAL A 135 2.36 0.62 -21.32
C VAL A 135 3.87 0.86 -21.20
N LEU A 136 4.47 0.60 -20.03
CA LEU A 136 5.85 0.97 -19.74
C LEU A 136 6.87 -0.15 -19.96
N ALA A 137 6.43 -1.39 -19.94
CA ALA A 137 7.26 -2.58 -20.16
C ALA A 137 6.55 -3.55 -21.14
N PRO A 138 6.20 -3.10 -22.35
CA PRO A 138 5.35 -3.86 -23.28
C PRO A 138 5.96 -5.18 -23.77
N ASN A 139 7.27 -5.34 -23.62
CA ASN A 139 7.98 -6.56 -24.03
C ASN A 139 8.25 -7.52 -22.87
N VAL A 140 7.77 -7.21 -21.67
CA VAL A 140 7.98 -8.00 -20.44
C VAL A 140 6.71 -8.81 -20.16
N GLU A 141 6.87 -10.12 -19.90
CA GLU A 141 5.75 -11.00 -19.55
C GLU A 141 5.16 -10.59 -18.18
N ILE A 142 3.83 -10.54 -18.06
CA ILE A 142 3.15 -10.28 -16.78
C ILE A 142 2.72 -11.61 -16.19
N ILE A 143 3.20 -11.92 -14.98
CA ILE A 143 2.89 -13.16 -14.24
C ILE A 143 1.98 -12.83 -13.06
N THR A 144 0.88 -13.56 -12.92
CA THR A 144 -0.17 -13.30 -11.93
C THR A 144 -0.61 -14.58 -11.24
N LEU A 145 0.31 -15.24 -10.50
CA LEU A 145 0.06 -16.56 -9.89
C LEU A 145 -1.19 -16.58 -9.02
N THR A 146 -1.46 -15.52 -8.26
CA THR A 146 -2.66 -15.40 -7.41
C THR A 146 -3.96 -15.52 -8.22
N ARG A 147 -3.98 -15.00 -9.46
CA ARG A 147 -5.14 -15.14 -10.36
C ARG A 147 -5.15 -16.47 -11.11
N ASP A 148 -3.99 -16.89 -11.57
CA ASP A 148 -3.85 -18.02 -12.49
C ASP A 148 -4.02 -19.36 -11.76
N MET A 149 -3.52 -19.44 -10.53
CA MET A 149 -3.60 -20.65 -9.71
C MET A 149 -4.83 -20.65 -8.80
N ALA A 150 -5.37 -19.46 -8.48
CA ALA A 150 -6.55 -19.26 -7.61
C ALA A 150 -6.44 -20.03 -6.28
N LEU A 151 -5.24 -20.09 -5.71
CA LEU A 151 -4.99 -20.79 -4.44
C LEU A 151 -5.71 -20.08 -3.28
N SER A 152 -6.15 -20.85 -2.33
CA SER A 152 -6.60 -20.35 -1.05
C SER A 152 -5.41 -19.85 -0.22
N ARG A 153 -5.66 -18.95 0.72
CA ARG A 153 -4.63 -18.47 1.66
C ARG A 153 -3.99 -19.64 2.46
N GLU A 154 -4.76 -20.66 2.77
CA GLU A 154 -4.28 -21.83 3.48
C GLU A 154 -3.29 -22.64 2.63
N GLU A 155 -3.58 -22.82 1.35
CA GLU A 155 -2.68 -23.48 0.41
C GLU A 155 -1.36 -22.73 0.24
N GLU A 156 -1.40 -21.40 0.11
CA GLU A 156 -0.18 -20.56 0.04
C GLU A 156 0.65 -20.67 1.33
N ILE A 157 0.01 -20.64 2.51
CA ILE A 157 0.66 -20.80 3.81
C ILE A 157 1.32 -22.19 3.92
N ASN A 158 0.60 -23.23 3.56
CA ASN A 158 1.12 -24.61 3.62
C ASN A 158 2.33 -24.77 2.70
N TYR A 159 2.25 -24.26 1.47
CA TYR A 159 3.37 -24.26 0.53
C TYR A 159 4.61 -23.58 1.13
N LEU A 160 4.46 -22.37 1.71
CA LEU A 160 5.56 -21.63 2.32
C LEU A 160 6.19 -22.42 3.49
N LYS A 161 5.37 -23.02 4.37
CA LYS A 161 5.83 -23.85 5.50
C LYS A 161 6.58 -25.09 5.03
N GLU A 162 6.05 -25.81 4.05
CA GLU A 162 6.69 -27.00 3.47
C GLU A 162 8.08 -26.67 2.89
N HIS A 163 8.27 -25.44 2.45
CA HIS A 163 9.53 -24.96 1.91
C HIS A 163 10.41 -24.23 2.93
N GLY A 164 10.06 -24.32 4.23
CA GLY A 164 10.88 -23.82 5.34
C GLY A 164 10.76 -22.31 5.61
N PHE A 165 9.69 -21.66 5.12
CA PHE A 165 9.41 -20.28 5.46
C PHE A 165 8.29 -20.20 6.48
N GLU A 166 8.64 -19.73 7.68
CA GLU A 166 7.69 -19.48 8.76
C GLU A 166 7.57 -17.98 8.98
N ALA A 167 6.35 -17.46 8.93
CA ALA A 167 5.99 -16.12 9.30
C ALA A 167 4.73 -16.12 10.17
N ASP A 168 4.51 -15.07 10.92
CA ASP A 168 3.29 -14.91 11.70
C ASP A 168 2.12 -14.59 10.75
N PHE A 169 1.43 -15.63 10.34
CA PHE A 169 0.22 -15.53 9.51
C PHE A 169 -1.06 -15.31 10.34
N THR A 170 -0.97 -15.12 11.65
CA THR A 170 -2.14 -14.95 12.54
C THR A 170 -2.86 -13.61 12.31
N LYS A 171 -2.16 -12.62 11.76
CA LYS A 171 -2.73 -11.31 11.36
C LYS A 171 -3.53 -11.34 10.05
N LEU A 172 -3.81 -12.52 9.52
CA LEU A 172 -4.43 -12.71 8.19
C LEU A 172 -5.94 -12.44 8.13
N LYS A 173 -6.58 -12.10 9.26
CA LYS A 173 -8.01 -11.76 9.27
C LYS A 173 -8.32 -10.54 8.42
N TYR A 174 -7.40 -9.60 8.36
CA TYR A 174 -7.52 -8.36 7.59
C TYR A 174 -6.43 -8.26 6.52
N SER A 175 -6.77 -7.60 5.42
CA SER A 175 -5.80 -7.16 4.42
C SER A 175 -5.59 -5.66 4.59
N TYR A 176 -4.35 -5.28 4.86
CA TYR A 176 -3.95 -3.89 5.04
C TYR A 176 -3.22 -3.36 3.82
N ASN A 177 -3.56 -2.12 3.44
CA ASN A 177 -2.78 -1.36 2.48
C ASN A 177 -2.36 -0.05 3.15
N VAL A 178 -1.11 0.01 3.57
CA VAL A 178 -0.54 1.14 4.33
C VAL A 178 0.21 2.06 3.38
N GLY A 179 -0.08 3.35 3.43
CA GLY A 179 0.56 4.37 2.61
C GLY A 179 0.64 5.72 3.33
N LEU A 180 1.34 6.67 2.71
CA LEU A 180 1.51 8.03 3.25
C LEU A 180 0.17 8.76 3.44
N TRP A 181 -0.82 8.49 2.59
CA TRP A 181 -2.11 9.18 2.57
C TRP A 181 -3.24 8.37 3.22
N GLY A 182 -2.90 7.45 4.11
CA GLY A 182 -3.82 6.63 4.89
C GLY A 182 -3.71 5.14 4.63
N THR A 183 -4.36 4.37 5.48
CA THR A 183 -4.39 2.91 5.47
C THR A 183 -5.80 2.42 5.16
N SER A 184 -5.94 1.47 4.24
CA SER A 184 -7.19 0.77 4.00
C SER A 184 -7.18 -0.60 4.66
N ILE A 185 -8.33 -1.01 5.20
CA ILE A 185 -8.53 -2.24 5.96
C ILE A 185 -9.68 -3.02 5.33
N CYS A 186 -9.40 -4.21 4.82
CA CYS A 186 -10.39 -5.07 4.17
C CYS A 186 -10.50 -6.42 4.89
N GLY A 187 -11.69 -7.03 4.85
CA GLY A 187 -11.93 -8.35 5.46
C GLY A 187 -12.45 -8.27 6.89
N GLY A 188 -12.44 -9.41 7.58
CA GLY A 188 -12.94 -9.50 8.95
C GLY A 188 -14.44 -9.22 9.05
N GLU A 189 -14.85 -8.53 10.11
CA GLU A 189 -16.25 -8.26 10.46
C GLU A 189 -17.00 -7.47 9.39
N ILE A 190 -16.33 -6.61 8.64
CA ILE A 190 -16.97 -5.77 7.62
C ILE A 190 -17.41 -6.55 6.36
N LEU A 191 -17.16 -7.84 6.29
CA LEU A 191 -17.78 -8.72 5.29
C LEU A 191 -19.27 -8.89 5.56
N ASP A 192 -19.69 -8.80 6.83
CA ASP A 192 -21.08 -8.72 7.24
C ASP A 192 -21.57 -7.26 7.26
N SER A 193 -22.62 -6.93 6.53
CA SER A 193 -23.16 -5.56 6.41
C SER A 193 -23.65 -4.96 7.74
N ALA A 194 -23.93 -5.78 8.73
CA ALA A 194 -24.42 -5.34 10.05
C ALA A 194 -23.28 -5.01 11.05
N GLN A 195 -22.02 -5.33 10.71
CA GLN A 195 -20.87 -5.16 11.61
C GLN A 195 -19.92 -4.06 11.16
N GLY A 196 -19.29 -3.38 12.12
CA GLY A 196 -18.20 -2.43 11.92
C GLY A 196 -16.83 -3.08 12.20
N LEU A 197 -15.76 -2.35 11.90
CA LEU A 197 -14.42 -2.73 12.36
C LEU A 197 -14.31 -2.56 13.88
N PRO A 198 -13.82 -3.58 14.62
CA PRO A 198 -13.48 -3.42 16.02
C PRO A 198 -12.23 -2.56 16.18
N GLU A 199 -12.02 -1.98 17.37
CA GLU A 199 -10.83 -1.17 17.67
C GLU A 199 -9.53 -1.91 17.34
N SER A 200 -9.46 -3.19 17.66
CA SER A 200 -8.29 -4.04 17.41
C SER A 200 -7.93 -4.24 15.93
N ALA A 201 -8.82 -3.88 15.01
CA ALA A 201 -8.56 -3.97 13.57
C ALA A 201 -7.75 -2.79 13.03
N TYR A 202 -7.73 -1.66 13.73
CA TYR A 202 -6.94 -0.50 13.32
C TYR A 202 -5.47 -0.69 13.69
N LEU A 203 -4.56 -0.29 12.82
CA LEU A 203 -3.12 -0.43 13.05
C LEU A 203 -2.61 0.55 14.10
N LYS A 204 -3.17 1.76 14.13
CA LYS A 204 -2.85 2.79 15.12
C LYS A 204 -3.97 2.81 16.16
N GLN A 205 -3.64 2.48 17.39
CA GLN A 205 -4.60 2.46 18.48
C GLN A 205 -4.87 3.87 19.01
N VAL A 206 -6.05 4.07 19.63
CA VAL A 206 -6.35 5.33 20.33
C VAL A 206 -5.56 5.38 21.61
N GLU A 207 -4.68 6.37 21.75
CA GLU A 207 -3.78 6.55 22.89
C GLU A 207 -4.19 7.72 23.77
N LYS A 208 -4.94 8.67 23.21
CA LYS A 208 -5.33 9.91 23.89
C LYS A 208 -6.84 10.04 24.00
N THR A 209 -7.27 10.63 25.12
CA THR A 209 -8.67 10.99 25.42
C THR A 209 -8.80 12.49 25.61
N GLY A 210 -10.01 13.03 25.42
CA GLY A 210 -10.26 14.47 25.55
C GLY A 210 -10.08 15.22 24.23
N SER A 211 -9.65 16.47 24.31
CA SER A 211 -9.47 17.33 23.12
C SER A 211 -8.14 18.09 23.20
N GLU A 212 -7.51 18.25 22.06
CA GLU A 212 -6.30 19.04 21.86
C GLU A 212 -6.48 19.92 20.63
N GLN A 213 -5.90 21.11 20.63
CA GLN A 213 -5.94 21.99 19.48
C GLN A 213 -4.81 21.64 18.51
N LEU A 214 -5.15 21.31 17.26
CA LEU A 214 -4.20 21.13 16.17
C LEU A 214 -4.25 22.38 15.28
N ARG A 215 -3.11 23.05 15.13
CA ARG A 215 -2.95 24.20 14.22
C ARG A 215 -2.18 23.74 12.99
N ILE A 216 -2.80 23.88 11.80
CA ILE A 216 -2.17 23.59 10.51
C ILE A 216 -2.09 24.90 9.72
N GLU A 217 -0.90 25.28 9.28
CA GLU A 217 -0.67 26.45 8.45
C GLU A 217 -0.37 26.03 7.01
N PHE A 218 -1.01 26.71 6.07
CA PHE A 218 -0.81 26.47 4.64
C PHE A 218 -0.07 27.64 3.99
N LYS A 219 0.81 27.31 3.03
CA LYS A 219 1.47 28.28 2.16
C LYS A 219 1.41 27.77 0.72
N ASN A 220 0.85 28.57 -0.17
CA ASN A 220 0.63 28.18 -1.58
C ASN A 220 -0.15 26.87 -1.74
N GLY A 221 -1.11 26.59 -0.84
CA GLY A 221 -1.93 25.39 -0.87
C GLY A 221 -1.30 24.14 -0.24
N GLU A 222 -0.04 24.18 0.16
CA GLU A 222 0.65 23.07 0.80
C GLU A 222 0.79 23.30 2.32
N VAL A 223 0.83 22.21 3.10
CA VAL A 223 1.09 22.29 4.54
C VAL A 223 2.46 22.92 4.76
N HIS A 224 2.51 23.99 5.54
CA HIS A 224 3.72 24.76 5.84
C HIS A 224 4.19 24.57 7.27
N ALA A 225 3.27 24.62 8.23
CA ALA A 225 3.61 24.42 9.64
C ALA A 225 2.52 23.62 10.37
N VAL A 226 2.93 22.90 11.41
CA VAL A 226 2.07 22.12 12.30
C VAL A 226 2.39 22.55 13.73
N ASN A 227 1.40 23.07 14.46
CA ASN A 227 1.56 23.60 15.84
C ASN A 227 2.70 24.63 15.97
N GLY A 228 2.95 25.43 14.90
CA GLY A 228 4.01 26.44 14.87
C GLY A 228 5.39 25.92 14.43
N GLU A 229 5.57 24.62 14.30
CA GLU A 229 6.79 24.03 13.71
C GLU A 229 6.71 24.07 12.18
N VAL A 230 7.69 24.71 11.54
CA VAL A 230 7.76 24.86 10.10
C VAL A 230 8.42 23.64 9.47
N PHE A 231 7.82 23.09 8.42
CA PHE A 231 8.30 21.94 7.68
C PHE A 231 8.69 22.33 6.25
N GLU A 232 9.96 22.24 5.92
CA GLU A 232 10.43 22.32 4.52
C GLU A 232 10.02 21.07 3.75
N ASP A 233 10.14 19.89 4.38
CA ASP A 233 9.65 18.62 3.85
C ASP A 233 8.15 18.47 4.13
N LYS A 234 7.35 18.49 3.06
CA LYS A 234 5.89 18.38 3.12
C LYS A 234 5.42 16.97 3.49
N ILE A 235 6.23 15.98 3.22
CA ILE A 235 5.98 14.59 3.60
C ILE A 235 6.08 14.46 5.12
N ALA A 236 7.12 15.01 5.72
CA ALA A 236 7.29 15.05 7.17
C ALA A 236 6.15 15.80 7.87
N ALA A 237 5.67 16.89 7.27
CA ALA A 237 4.50 17.61 7.78
C ALA A 237 3.23 16.74 7.80
N ILE A 238 2.97 15.99 6.73
CA ILE A 238 1.83 15.06 6.63
C ILE A 238 1.96 13.94 7.66
N GLN A 239 3.16 13.36 7.79
CA GLN A 239 3.44 12.32 8.78
C GLN A 239 3.22 12.81 10.21
N LYS A 240 3.60 14.07 10.50
CA LYS A 240 3.37 14.69 11.82
C LYS A 240 1.88 14.88 12.12
N ILE A 241 1.09 15.32 11.14
CA ILE A 241 -0.37 15.43 11.29
C ILE A 241 -0.99 14.05 11.50
N GLU A 242 -0.53 13.05 10.76
CA GLU A 242 -0.99 11.66 10.90
C GLU A 242 -0.71 11.12 12.31
N GLU A 243 0.50 11.32 12.84
CA GLU A 243 0.87 10.92 14.20
C GLU A 243 -0.06 11.54 15.25
N ILE A 244 -0.27 12.87 15.17
CA ILE A 244 -1.10 13.59 16.14
C ILE A 244 -2.56 13.13 16.06
N GLY A 245 -3.12 13.08 14.86
CA GLY A 245 -4.54 12.77 14.67
C GLY A 245 -4.87 11.30 14.93
N ALA A 246 -3.99 10.38 14.56
CA ALA A 246 -4.19 8.96 14.77
C ALA A 246 -4.26 8.60 16.27
N ALA A 247 -3.48 9.29 17.13
CA ALA A 247 -3.53 9.09 18.57
C ALA A 247 -4.91 9.37 19.20
N TYR A 248 -5.75 10.13 18.50
CA TYR A 248 -7.16 10.39 18.88
C TYR A 248 -8.16 9.56 18.07
N GLY A 249 -7.73 8.67 17.19
CA GLY A 249 -8.60 7.90 16.29
C GLY A 249 -9.27 8.74 15.20
N ILE A 250 -8.74 9.93 14.89
CA ILE A 250 -9.27 10.79 13.82
C ILE A 250 -9.05 10.16 12.46
N GLY A 251 -10.00 10.36 11.54
CA GLY A 251 -9.90 9.90 10.15
C GLY A 251 -10.22 8.42 9.97
N ARG A 252 -10.85 7.77 10.94
CA ARG A 252 -11.37 6.41 10.82
C ARG A 252 -12.78 6.43 10.28
N ASP A 253 -13.02 5.70 9.21
CA ASP A 253 -14.35 5.58 8.61
C ASP A 253 -14.39 4.34 7.70
N MET A 254 -15.51 4.18 7.00
CA MET A 254 -15.76 3.09 6.07
C MET A 254 -16.42 3.61 4.81
N HIS A 255 -15.98 3.10 3.67
CA HIS A 255 -16.64 3.39 2.40
C HIS A 255 -17.01 2.11 1.65
N VAL A 256 -17.95 2.22 0.71
CA VAL A 256 -18.26 1.15 -0.24
C VAL A 256 -17.35 1.30 -1.44
N GLY A 257 -16.52 0.28 -1.67
CA GLY A 257 -15.59 0.24 -2.80
C GLY A 257 -16.26 -0.31 -4.05
N ASP A 258 -16.03 0.34 -5.20
CA ASP A 258 -16.42 -0.18 -6.51
C ASP A 258 -15.20 -0.77 -7.21
N THR A 259 -15.46 -1.76 -8.06
CA THR A 259 -14.49 -2.31 -9.00
C THR A 259 -15.02 -2.21 -10.42
N ILE A 260 -14.17 -2.44 -11.40
CA ILE A 260 -14.56 -2.54 -12.81
C ILE A 260 -15.65 -3.58 -13.04
N ILE A 261 -15.66 -4.65 -12.24
CA ILE A 261 -16.62 -5.75 -12.35
C ILE A 261 -17.84 -5.61 -11.44
N GLY A 262 -17.93 -4.53 -10.65
CA GLY A 262 -19.05 -4.26 -9.77
C GLY A 262 -18.68 -3.72 -8.39
N ILE A 263 -19.51 -3.97 -7.39
CA ILE A 263 -19.29 -3.53 -6.01
C ILE A 263 -18.31 -4.49 -5.33
N LYS A 264 -17.19 -3.95 -4.82
CA LYS A 264 -16.22 -4.73 -4.04
C LYS A 264 -16.72 -5.09 -2.64
N GLY A 265 -17.54 -4.23 -2.05
CA GLY A 265 -17.96 -4.30 -0.67
C GLY A 265 -17.41 -3.17 0.19
N ARG A 266 -17.51 -3.33 1.50
CA ARG A 266 -17.08 -2.31 2.45
C ARG A 266 -15.56 -2.37 2.67
N VAL A 267 -14.97 -1.20 2.77
CA VAL A 267 -13.54 -1.01 3.06
C VAL A 267 -13.44 -0.01 4.20
N GLY A 268 -12.87 -0.43 5.31
CA GLY A 268 -12.51 0.48 6.39
C GLY A 268 -11.22 1.21 6.09
N PHE A 269 -11.02 2.35 6.72
CA PHE A 269 -9.76 3.08 6.60
C PHE A 269 -9.44 3.90 7.85
N GLU A 270 -8.16 4.20 8.03
CA GLU A 270 -7.63 5.19 8.95
C GLU A 270 -6.76 6.17 8.15
N ALA A 271 -7.06 7.46 8.25
CA ALA A 271 -6.47 8.50 7.42
C ALA A 271 -6.53 9.86 8.14
N ALA A 272 -5.80 9.97 9.25
CA ALA A 272 -5.87 11.13 10.11
C ALA A 272 -5.34 12.39 9.43
N ALA A 273 -4.21 12.32 8.74
CA ALA A 273 -3.66 13.45 8.00
C ALA A 273 -4.56 13.88 6.84
N PRO A 274 -5.00 12.99 5.94
CA PRO A 274 -5.91 13.37 4.86
C PRO A 274 -7.15 14.10 5.34
N MET A 275 -7.80 13.57 6.37
CA MET A 275 -9.05 14.16 6.88
C MET A 275 -8.81 15.48 7.58
N SER A 276 -7.73 15.61 8.37
CA SER A 276 -7.37 16.87 9.04
C SER A 276 -6.98 17.96 8.05
N VAL A 277 -6.16 17.62 7.04
CA VAL A 277 -5.72 18.55 6.00
C VAL A 277 -6.89 19.02 5.16
N SER A 278 -7.72 18.07 4.66
CA SER A 278 -8.89 18.40 3.83
C SER A 278 -9.89 19.29 4.57
N TYR A 279 -10.19 18.95 5.82
CA TYR A 279 -11.12 19.73 6.64
C TYR A 279 -10.61 21.15 6.90
N THR A 280 -9.33 21.32 7.22
CA THR A 280 -8.72 22.62 7.52
C THR A 280 -8.56 23.45 6.28
N HIS A 281 -8.11 22.87 5.17
CA HIS A 281 -7.90 23.55 3.90
C HIS A 281 -9.18 24.20 3.35
N LEU A 282 -10.33 23.51 3.48
CA LEU A 282 -11.64 24.07 3.06
C LEU A 282 -12.12 25.23 3.94
N ARG A 283 -11.78 25.24 5.22
CA ARG A 283 -12.24 26.28 6.15
C ARG A 283 -11.33 27.50 6.24
N ALA A 284 -10.12 27.41 5.69
CA ALA A 284 -9.18 28.53 5.63
C ALA A 284 -9.49 29.53 4.49
N HIS A 285 -10.50 29.24 3.69
CA HIS A 285 -11.05 30.07 2.63
C HIS A 285 -12.53 30.36 2.91
#